data_fcf3279745e11b59580dc4f6f85107af
#
_entry.id   fcf3279745e11b59580dc4f6f85107af
#
_cell.length_a   1.000
_cell.length_b   1.000
_cell.length_c   1.000
_cell.angle_alpha   90.00
_cell.angle_beta   90.00
_cell.angle_gamma   90.00
#
_symmetry.space_group_name_H-M   'P 1'
#
loop_
_entity.id
_entity.type
_entity.pdbx_description
1 polymer ?
#
loop_
_entity_poly.entity_id
_entity_poly.type
_entity_poly.pdbx_seq_one_letter_code
_entity_poly.pdbx_strand_id
1 'polypeptide(L)'
;MIFRELEKHEAPVLKDFLYEAIFIPEGVEPPERSIVERPELKLYYEDFGSSTGDLCIVADDNGKIIGAAWSRIMNDYGHVEDGMPSLAISLYKEYRGQGIGTTLMHKLLELLKENGFTRVSLAVQKENYAVRMYEKVGFKTVSENELEYIMVCIINS
;
A
#
# COMPACT_ATOMS: atom_id res chain seq x y z
N MET A 1 14.99 3.84 13.63
CA MET A 1 14.20 3.52 12.42
C MET A 1 14.18 4.70 11.48
N ILE A 2 14.42 4.43 10.22
CA ILE A 2 14.49 5.46 9.17
C ILE A 2 13.37 5.22 8.17
N PHE A 3 12.66 6.29 7.80
CA PHE A 3 11.64 6.24 6.75
C PHE A 3 12.22 6.97 5.54
N ARG A 4 12.36 6.26 4.42
CA ARG A 4 13.02 6.79 3.23
C ARG A 4 12.40 6.21 1.96
N GLU A 5 12.74 6.79 0.82
CA GLU A 5 12.31 6.24 -0.45
C GLU A 5 13.02 4.92 -0.75
N LEU A 6 12.32 4.04 -1.45
CA LEU A 6 12.86 2.78 -1.95
C LEU A 6 13.94 3.07 -3.00
N GLU A 7 15.08 2.40 -2.88
CA GLU A 7 16.12 2.47 -3.91
C GLU A 7 15.81 1.45 -5.03
N LYS A 8 16.24 1.77 -6.24
CA LYS A 8 15.92 0.96 -7.42
C LYS A 8 16.27 -0.53 -7.25
N HIS A 9 17.43 -0.82 -6.69
CA HIS A 9 17.86 -2.22 -6.50
C HIS A 9 17.05 -2.96 -5.43
N GLU A 10 16.28 -2.23 -4.63
CA GLU A 10 15.46 -2.81 -3.57
C GLU A 10 14.06 -3.21 -4.02
N ALA A 11 13.68 -2.88 -5.26
CA ALA A 11 12.33 -3.14 -5.76
C ALA A 11 11.81 -4.57 -5.53
N PRO A 12 12.64 -5.62 -5.55
CA PRO A 12 12.16 -6.97 -5.27
C PRO A 12 11.49 -7.16 -3.91
N VAL A 13 11.76 -6.30 -2.92
CA VAL A 13 11.11 -6.43 -1.59
C VAL A 13 9.61 -6.18 -1.68
N LEU A 14 9.13 -5.47 -2.71
CA LEU A 14 7.71 -5.19 -2.84
C LEU A 14 6.87 -6.44 -2.99
N LYS A 15 7.42 -7.48 -3.58
CA LYS A 15 6.75 -8.76 -3.71
C LYS A 15 6.48 -9.37 -2.33
N ASP A 16 7.43 -9.28 -1.41
CA ASP A 16 7.28 -9.76 -0.05
C ASP A 16 6.23 -8.94 0.70
N PHE A 17 6.27 -7.61 0.56
CA PHE A 17 5.30 -6.76 1.24
C PHE A 17 3.91 -6.84 0.61
N LEU A 18 3.81 -7.18 -0.67
CA LEU A 18 2.51 -7.48 -1.25
C LEU A 18 1.90 -8.71 -0.58
N TYR A 19 2.70 -9.75 -0.37
CA TYR A 19 2.23 -10.94 0.35
C TYR A 19 1.77 -10.57 1.77
N GLU A 20 2.56 -9.76 2.48
CA GLU A 20 2.21 -9.30 3.84
C GLU A 20 0.95 -8.44 3.85
N ALA A 21 0.61 -7.79 2.73
CA ALA A 21 -0.58 -6.95 2.63
C ALA A 21 -1.88 -7.75 2.49
N ILE A 22 -1.79 -9.04 2.17
CA ILE A 22 -2.98 -9.88 2.03
C ILE A 22 -3.62 -10.06 3.41
N PHE A 23 -4.88 -9.62 3.54
CA PHE A 23 -5.62 -9.80 4.78
C PHE A 23 -6.02 -11.26 4.97
N ILE A 24 -5.66 -11.83 6.11
CA ILE A 24 -5.99 -13.21 6.47
C ILE A 24 -7.02 -13.16 7.59
N PRO A 25 -8.28 -13.55 7.34
CA PRO A 25 -9.28 -13.61 8.40
C PRO A 25 -8.86 -14.59 9.50
N GLU A 26 -9.32 -14.34 10.72
CA GLU A 26 -9.06 -15.20 11.84
C GLU A 26 -9.51 -16.64 11.54
N GLY A 27 -8.67 -17.62 11.84
CA GLY A 27 -8.97 -19.03 11.62
C GLY A 27 -8.75 -19.53 10.20
N VAL A 28 -8.29 -18.66 9.31
CA VAL A 28 -8.00 -19.01 7.91
C VAL A 28 -6.48 -19.18 7.74
N GLU A 29 -6.07 -20.23 7.03
CA GLU A 29 -4.67 -20.44 6.74
C GLU A 29 -4.17 -19.41 5.72
N PRO A 30 -2.94 -18.88 5.89
CA PRO A 30 -2.35 -18.00 4.89
C PRO A 30 -2.22 -18.71 3.54
N PRO A 31 -2.42 -18.01 2.43
CA PRO A 31 -2.20 -18.59 1.11
C PRO A 31 -0.71 -18.88 0.90
N GLU A 32 -0.42 -19.72 -0.09
CA GLU A 32 0.97 -19.96 -0.49
C GLU A 32 1.58 -18.67 -1.04
N ARG A 33 2.90 -18.50 -0.85
CA ARG A 33 3.59 -17.30 -1.32
C ARG A 33 3.48 -17.09 -2.82
N SER A 34 3.31 -18.18 -3.59
CA SER A 34 3.14 -18.09 -5.04
C SER A 34 1.87 -17.34 -5.48
N ILE A 35 0.96 -17.06 -4.55
CA ILE A 35 -0.27 -16.30 -4.88
C ILE A 35 0.06 -14.94 -5.50
N VAL A 36 1.18 -14.32 -5.10
CA VAL A 36 1.57 -13.00 -5.62
C VAL A 36 2.04 -13.06 -7.09
N GLU A 37 2.22 -14.25 -7.64
CA GLU A 37 2.54 -14.42 -9.06
C GLU A 37 1.29 -14.34 -9.96
N ARG A 38 0.10 -14.30 -9.41
CA ARG A 38 -1.13 -14.16 -10.19
C ARG A 38 -1.13 -12.82 -10.93
N PRO A 39 -1.64 -12.77 -12.17
CA PRO A 39 -1.62 -11.55 -12.97
C PRO A 39 -2.20 -10.31 -12.26
N GLU A 40 -3.31 -10.47 -11.54
CA GLU A 40 -3.96 -9.36 -10.85
C GLU A 40 -3.13 -8.83 -9.66
N LEU A 41 -2.22 -9.63 -9.13
CA LEU A 41 -1.33 -9.22 -8.05
C LEU A 41 0.02 -8.72 -8.55
N LYS A 42 0.49 -9.22 -9.68
CA LYS A 42 1.72 -8.73 -10.30
C LYS A 42 1.64 -7.24 -10.64
N LEU A 43 0.45 -6.72 -10.88
CA LEU A 43 0.25 -5.30 -11.17
C LEU A 43 0.88 -4.40 -10.10
N TYR A 44 0.95 -4.88 -8.86
CA TYR A 44 1.42 -4.08 -7.74
C TYR A 44 2.93 -3.90 -7.70
N TYR A 45 3.70 -4.79 -8.33
CA TYR A 45 5.16 -4.73 -8.19
C TYR A 45 5.95 -4.89 -9.49
N GLU A 46 5.35 -5.42 -10.57
CA GLU A 46 6.07 -5.71 -11.81
C GLU A 46 6.58 -4.44 -12.46
N ASP A 47 7.86 -4.43 -12.81
CA ASP A 47 8.52 -3.27 -13.43
C ASP A 47 8.39 -1.98 -12.61
N PHE A 48 8.41 -2.09 -11.29
CA PHE A 48 8.26 -0.93 -10.42
C PHE A 48 9.36 0.10 -10.66
N GLY A 49 8.96 1.35 -10.74
CA GLY A 49 9.85 2.48 -11.02
C GLY A 49 9.79 2.95 -12.46
N SER A 50 8.98 2.29 -13.31
CA SER A 50 8.89 2.61 -14.74
C SER A 50 7.92 3.75 -15.06
N SER A 51 7.08 4.16 -14.12
CA SER A 51 6.04 5.18 -14.33
C SER A 51 6.09 6.26 -13.25
N THR A 52 5.56 7.43 -13.57
CA THR A 52 5.56 8.59 -12.67
C THR A 52 4.81 8.36 -11.36
N GLY A 53 3.82 7.48 -11.36
CA GLY A 53 3.05 7.14 -10.16
C GLY A 53 3.67 6.05 -9.29
N ASP A 54 4.82 5.52 -9.69
CA ASP A 54 5.51 4.47 -8.95
C ASP A 54 6.36 5.11 -7.85
N LEU A 55 5.75 5.27 -6.68
CA LEU A 55 6.37 5.91 -5.52
C LEU A 55 6.33 4.96 -4.33
N CYS A 56 7.39 4.95 -3.54
CA CYS A 56 7.46 4.04 -2.39
C CYS A 56 8.28 4.63 -1.26
N ILE A 57 7.73 4.52 -0.04
CA ILE A 57 8.46 4.80 1.20
C ILE A 57 8.63 3.48 1.92
N VAL A 58 9.82 3.23 2.42
CA VAL A 58 10.12 2.04 3.22
C VAL A 58 10.50 2.43 4.64
N ALA A 59 10.22 1.54 5.57
CA ALA A 59 10.69 1.63 6.94
C ALA A 59 11.93 0.76 7.08
N ASP A 60 13.04 1.38 7.41
CA ASP A 60 14.36 0.74 7.49
C ASP A 60 14.78 0.68 8.95
N ASP A 61 14.88 -0.52 9.49
CA ASP A 61 15.32 -0.76 10.86
C ASP A 61 16.74 -1.31 10.85
N ASN A 62 17.71 -0.42 11.02
CA ASN A 62 19.15 -0.75 11.05
C ASN A 62 19.59 -1.56 9.82
N GLY A 63 19.16 -1.12 8.63
CA GLY A 63 19.55 -1.74 7.36
C GLY A 63 18.60 -2.82 6.87
N LYS A 64 17.58 -3.17 7.66
CA LYS A 64 16.56 -4.14 7.25
C LYS A 64 15.26 -3.41 6.94
N ILE A 65 14.75 -3.60 5.73
CA ILE A 65 13.44 -3.06 5.36
C ILE A 65 12.37 -3.92 6.02
N ILE A 66 11.53 -3.31 6.86
CA ILE A 66 10.52 -4.03 7.65
C ILE A 66 9.09 -3.66 7.26
N GLY A 67 8.91 -2.72 6.38
CA GLY A 67 7.62 -2.31 5.88
C GLY A 67 7.73 -1.40 4.68
N ALA A 68 6.64 -1.28 3.93
CA ALA A 68 6.59 -0.42 2.76
C ALA A 68 5.18 0.10 2.52
N ALA A 69 5.10 1.33 2.02
CA ALA A 69 3.87 1.89 1.47
C ALA A 69 4.23 2.37 0.06
N TRP A 70 3.46 1.92 -0.93
CA TRP A 70 3.79 2.28 -2.31
C TRP A 70 2.54 2.50 -3.15
N SER A 71 2.69 3.30 -4.19
CA SER A 71 1.62 3.63 -5.12
C SER A 71 2.03 3.33 -6.55
N ARG A 72 1.05 3.12 -7.39
CA ARG A 72 1.21 3.08 -8.85
C ARG A 72 -0.13 3.37 -9.50
N ILE A 73 -0.05 3.87 -10.72
CA ILE A 73 -1.24 4.05 -11.57
C ILE A 73 -1.47 2.71 -12.25
N MET A 74 -2.52 2.01 -11.85
CA MET A 74 -2.80 0.65 -12.33
C MET A 74 -4.29 0.35 -12.28
N ASN A 75 -4.71 -0.64 -13.05
CA ASN A 75 -6.09 -1.10 -13.06
C ASN A 75 -6.23 -2.27 -12.08
N ASP A 76 -6.19 -1.95 -10.79
CA ASP A 76 -6.23 -2.92 -9.69
C ASP A 76 -7.60 -2.92 -8.97
N TYR A 77 -7.67 -3.61 -7.84
CA TYR A 77 -8.88 -3.66 -7.03
C TYR A 77 -9.29 -2.28 -6.49
N GLY A 78 -8.33 -1.39 -6.24
CA GLY A 78 -8.57 -0.04 -5.75
C GLY A 78 -8.76 1.00 -6.84
N HIS A 79 -8.81 0.59 -8.12
CA HIS A 79 -8.94 1.53 -9.23
C HIS A 79 -10.27 2.29 -9.16
N VAL A 80 -10.20 3.61 -9.20
CA VAL A 80 -11.38 4.50 -9.19
C VAL A 80 -11.51 5.23 -10.51
N GLU A 81 -10.42 5.84 -10.98
CA GLU A 81 -10.40 6.52 -12.28
C GLU A 81 -9.00 6.51 -12.87
N ASP A 82 -8.93 6.68 -14.19
CA ASP A 82 -7.65 6.71 -14.90
C ASP A 82 -6.79 7.87 -14.41
N GLY A 83 -5.49 7.62 -14.25
CA GLY A 83 -4.54 8.61 -13.78
C GLY A 83 -4.50 8.81 -12.28
N MET A 84 -5.41 8.22 -11.52
CA MET A 84 -5.37 8.24 -10.06
C MET A 84 -4.56 7.05 -9.59
N PRO A 85 -3.46 7.25 -8.84
CA PRO A 85 -2.73 6.12 -8.29
C PRO A 85 -3.55 5.41 -7.21
N SER A 86 -3.30 4.12 -7.07
CA SER A 86 -3.75 3.35 -5.93
C SER A 86 -2.54 2.87 -5.13
N LEU A 87 -2.74 2.58 -3.86
CA LEU A 87 -1.64 2.24 -2.97
C LEU A 87 -1.83 0.91 -2.28
N ALA A 88 -0.71 0.38 -1.80
CA ALA A 88 -0.66 -0.75 -0.89
C ALA A 88 0.30 -0.40 0.25
N ILE A 89 0.09 -1.01 1.39
CA ILE A 89 0.92 -0.79 2.56
C ILE A 89 0.94 -2.06 3.40
N SER A 90 2.12 -2.44 3.88
CA SER A 90 2.22 -3.54 4.83
C SER A 90 3.51 -3.47 5.64
N LEU A 91 3.51 -4.24 6.74
CA LEU A 91 4.64 -4.41 7.63
C LEU A 91 4.79 -5.89 7.93
N TYR A 92 6.00 -6.33 8.23
CA TYR A 92 6.16 -7.65 8.85
C TYR A 92 5.41 -7.66 10.18
N LYS A 93 4.86 -8.82 10.52
CA LYS A 93 3.96 -9.01 11.67
C LYS A 93 4.49 -8.42 12.97
N GLU A 94 5.77 -8.68 13.27
CA GLU A 94 6.39 -8.28 14.53
C GLU A 94 6.51 -6.76 14.70
N TYR A 95 6.30 -6.00 13.64
CA TYR A 95 6.37 -4.53 13.66
C TYR A 95 4.99 -3.86 13.68
N ARG A 96 3.92 -4.65 13.62
CA ARG A 96 2.55 -4.11 13.58
C ARG A 96 2.11 -3.57 14.94
N GLY A 97 1.17 -2.62 14.92
CA GLY A 97 0.59 -2.06 16.14
C GLY A 97 1.48 -1.06 16.86
N GLN A 98 2.49 -0.52 16.20
CA GLN A 98 3.45 0.42 16.81
C GLN A 98 3.46 1.81 16.14
N GLY A 99 2.48 2.09 15.31
CA GLY A 99 2.39 3.39 14.62
C GLY A 99 3.25 3.54 13.37
N ILE A 100 4.01 2.51 13.00
CA ILE A 100 4.89 2.55 11.84
C ILE A 100 4.10 2.71 10.55
N GLY A 101 2.98 1.97 10.42
CA GLY A 101 2.11 2.05 9.24
C GLY A 101 1.54 3.44 9.04
N THR A 102 1.14 4.10 10.11
CA THR A 102 0.63 5.47 10.05
C THR A 102 1.71 6.42 9.53
N THR A 103 2.94 6.29 10.03
CA THR A 103 4.06 7.11 9.57
C THR A 103 4.37 6.87 8.10
N LEU A 104 4.40 5.60 7.67
CA LEU A 104 4.60 5.25 6.27
C LEU A 104 3.53 5.90 5.38
N MET A 105 2.27 5.83 5.82
CA MET A 105 1.17 6.40 5.06
C MET A 105 1.34 7.92 4.89
N HIS A 106 1.61 8.63 5.97
CA HIS A 106 1.82 10.08 5.90
C HIS A 106 2.98 10.45 4.99
N LYS A 107 4.07 9.70 5.07
CA LYS A 107 5.24 9.94 4.21
C LYS A 107 4.93 9.69 2.74
N LEU A 108 4.17 8.64 2.44
CA LEU A 108 3.78 8.37 1.06
C LEU A 108 2.85 9.47 0.52
N LEU A 109 1.91 9.93 1.34
CA LEU A 109 1.02 11.03 0.93
C LEU A 109 1.80 12.31 0.65
N GLU A 110 2.81 12.61 1.46
CA GLU A 110 3.70 13.75 1.20
C GLU A 110 4.44 13.60 -0.13
N LEU A 111 4.95 12.41 -0.39
CA LEU A 111 5.67 12.12 -1.64
C LEU A 111 4.77 12.23 -2.85
N LEU A 112 3.54 11.73 -2.74
CA LEU A 112 2.53 11.86 -3.80
C LEU A 112 2.23 13.32 -4.09
N LYS A 113 2.07 14.12 -3.04
CA LYS A 113 1.84 15.56 -3.18
C LYS A 113 2.99 16.25 -3.91
N GLU A 114 4.23 15.94 -3.52
CA GLU A 114 5.42 16.49 -4.15
C GLU A 114 5.51 16.16 -5.63
N ASN A 115 4.90 15.04 -6.03
CA ASN A 115 4.88 14.60 -7.42
C ASN A 115 3.62 15.04 -8.17
N GLY A 116 2.82 15.92 -7.59
CA GLY A 116 1.68 16.55 -8.26
C GLY A 116 0.38 15.77 -8.20
N PHE A 117 0.31 14.70 -7.44
CA PHE A 117 -0.93 13.92 -7.28
C PHE A 117 -1.82 14.57 -6.23
N THR A 118 -3.12 14.61 -6.51
CA THR A 118 -4.12 15.24 -5.63
C THR A 118 -5.04 14.23 -4.95
N ARG A 119 -5.05 12.98 -5.40
CA ARG A 119 -5.88 11.92 -4.85
C ARG A 119 -5.18 10.57 -4.99
N VAL A 120 -5.48 9.66 -4.07
CA VAL A 120 -4.98 8.30 -4.11
C VAL A 120 -6.06 7.38 -3.55
N SER A 121 -6.16 6.16 -4.09
CA SER A 121 -7.16 5.19 -3.68
C SER A 121 -6.52 3.95 -3.07
N LEU A 122 -7.33 3.15 -2.39
CA LEU A 122 -6.97 1.83 -1.92
C LEU A 122 -8.21 0.94 -1.83
N ALA A 123 -7.98 -0.36 -1.84
CA ALA A 123 -8.99 -1.36 -1.54
C ALA A 123 -8.63 -2.02 -0.21
N VAL A 124 -9.60 -2.23 0.66
CA VAL A 124 -9.36 -2.85 1.96
C VAL A 124 -10.53 -3.74 2.35
N GLN A 125 -10.21 -4.92 2.90
CA GLN A 125 -11.23 -5.82 3.43
C GLN A 125 -11.95 -5.14 4.61
N LYS A 126 -13.29 -5.24 4.64
CA LYS A 126 -14.10 -4.61 5.69
C LYS A 126 -13.73 -5.07 7.10
N GLU A 127 -13.30 -6.32 7.23
CA GLU A 127 -12.90 -6.90 8.50
C GLU A 127 -11.50 -6.50 8.95
N ASN A 128 -10.73 -5.86 8.07
CA ASN A 128 -9.37 -5.44 8.38
C ASN A 128 -9.40 -4.23 9.31
N TYR A 129 -8.79 -4.36 10.48
CA TYR A 129 -8.75 -3.25 11.44
C TYR A 129 -8.00 -2.02 10.92
N ALA A 130 -7.19 -2.14 9.85
CA ALA A 130 -6.48 -1.03 9.23
C ALA A 130 -7.44 0.02 8.65
N VAL A 131 -8.72 -0.31 8.42
CA VAL A 131 -9.73 0.65 7.97
C VAL A 131 -9.73 1.88 8.87
N ARG A 132 -9.61 1.68 10.19
CA ARG A 132 -9.61 2.80 11.17
C ARG A 132 -8.40 3.72 10.96
N MET A 133 -7.24 3.15 10.68
CA MET A 133 -6.04 3.95 10.43
C MET A 133 -6.22 4.75 9.15
N TYR A 134 -6.77 4.14 8.10
CA TYR A 134 -7.03 4.84 6.84
C TYR A 134 -7.99 6.00 7.05
N GLU A 135 -9.07 5.80 7.79
CA GLU A 135 -10.03 6.87 8.10
C GLU A 135 -9.38 8.02 8.85
N LYS A 136 -8.55 7.71 9.84
CA LYS A 136 -7.84 8.73 10.62
C LYS A 136 -6.88 9.55 9.78
N VAL A 137 -6.26 8.93 8.77
CA VAL A 137 -5.34 9.62 7.87
C VAL A 137 -6.08 10.52 6.87
N GLY A 138 -7.35 10.24 6.61
CA GLY A 138 -8.17 11.06 5.74
C GLY A 138 -8.83 10.33 4.57
N PHE A 139 -8.74 9.02 4.54
CA PHE A 139 -9.43 8.23 3.52
C PHE A 139 -10.92 8.15 3.81
N LYS A 140 -11.72 8.20 2.75
CA LYS A 140 -13.16 8.04 2.83
C LYS A 140 -13.62 6.97 1.86
N THR A 141 -14.60 6.17 2.27
CA THR A 141 -15.17 5.14 1.42
C THR A 141 -15.97 5.78 0.30
N VAL A 142 -15.66 5.43 -0.94
CA VAL A 142 -16.36 5.93 -2.13
C VAL A 142 -17.21 4.85 -2.78
N SER A 143 -16.89 3.58 -2.56
CA SER A 143 -17.72 2.46 -3.00
C SER A 143 -17.40 1.24 -2.13
N GLU A 144 -18.24 0.22 -2.23
CA GLU A 144 -18.02 -1.03 -1.50
C GLU A 144 -18.73 -2.18 -2.18
N ASN A 145 -18.22 -3.38 -1.93
CA ASN A 145 -18.91 -4.63 -2.26
C ASN A 145 -19.12 -5.41 -0.97
N GLU A 146 -19.44 -6.70 -1.03
CA GLU A 146 -19.69 -7.50 0.17
C GLU A 146 -18.50 -7.56 1.11
N LEU A 147 -17.30 -7.63 0.59
CA LEU A 147 -16.08 -7.91 1.35
C LEU A 147 -15.15 -6.71 1.52
N GLU A 148 -15.24 -5.70 0.64
CA GLU A 148 -14.24 -4.63 0.60
C GLU A 148 -14.83 -3.24 0.55
N TYR A 149 -14.08 -2.28 1.12
CA TYR A 149 -14.25 -0.86 0.87
C TYR A 149 -13.26 -0.41 -0.17
N ILE A 150 -13.69 0.48 -1.05
CA ILE A 150 -12.78 1.25 -1.91
C ILE A 150 -12.74 2.65 -1.33
N MET A 151 -11.56 3.10 -0.94
CA MET A 151 -11.39 4.37 -0.24
C MET A 151 -10.50 5.32 -1.03
N VAL A 152 -10.75 6.60 -0.88
CA VAL A 152 -9.96 7.66 -1.54
C VAL A 152 -9.55 8.70 -0.51
N CYS A 153 -8.31 9.14 -0.59
CA CYS A 153 -7.81 10.26 0.18
C CYS A 153 -7.53 11.43 -0.76
N ILE A 154 -8.05 12.60 -0.41
CA ILE A 154 -7.74 13.85 -1.11
C ILE A 154 -6.46 14.40 -0.48
N ILE A 155 -5.44 14.57 -1.31
CA ILE A 155 -4.15 15.06 -0.88
C ILE A 155 -4.15 16.57 -1.04
N ASN A 156 -4.24 17.29 0.07
CA ASN A 156 -4.30 18.75 0.03
C ASN A 156 -2.95 19.36 -0.38
N SER A 157 -3.05 20.35 -1.22
CA SER A 157 -1.90 21.14 -1.63
C SER A 157 -1.49 22.13 -0.54
#